data_a42d7677c115d55130461792969d7ad8
#
_entry.id   a42d7677c115d55130461792969d7ad8
#
_cell.length_a   1.000
_cell.length_b   1.000
_cell.length_c   1.000
_cell.angle_alpha   90.00
_cell.angle_beta   90.00
_cell.angle_gamma   90.00
#
_symmetry.space_group_name_H-M   'P 1'
#
loop_
_entity.id
_entity.type
_entity.pdbx_description
1 polymer ?
#
loop_
_entity_poly.entity_id
_entity_poly.type
_entity_poly.pdbx_seq_one_letter_code
_entity_poly.pdbx_strand_id
1 'polypeptide(L)'
;MNLKNRKVLMVTVGLMLLCVCIVCFASRSALIFVGNSYENSQDINTIISLNDKIIYSGFIKAYELPRLLEKRNMKIGFYKVSAKLNNVLIEQRFFYFLQKTIWIDFDCANSNSLLISKYYRQIPL
;
A
#
# COMPACT_ATOMS: atom_id res chain seq x y z
N MET A 1 -3.64 -27.07 38.08
CA MET A 1 -2.92 -27.24 36.80
C MET A 1 -1.59 -27.87 37.06
N ASN A 2 -1.30 -29.01 36.41
CA ASN A 2 -0.07 -29.77 36.60
C ASN A 2 1.17 -28.97 36.14
N LEU A 3 2.32 -29.13 36.77
CA LEU A 3 3.58 -28.41 36.49
C LEU A 3 3.99 -28.52 35.00
N LYS A 4 3.71 -29.65 34.36
CA LYS A 4 3.94 -29.90 32.95
C LYS A 4 3.09 -28.97 32.07
N ASN A 5 1.82 -28.78 32.42
CA ASN A 5 0.91 -27.93 31.68
C ASN A 5 1.26 -26.43 31.82
N ARG A 6 1.80 -26.03 33.01
CA ARG A 6 2.31 -24.65 33.19
C ARG A 6 3.52 -24.35 32.31
N LYS A 7 4.46 -25.30 32.19
CA LYS A 7 5.63 -25.14 31.31
C LYS A 7 5.22 -25.02 29.84
N VAL A 8 4.30 -25.89 29.40
CA VAL A 8 3.77 -25.82 28.02
C VAL A 8 3.07 -24.49 27.78
N LEU A 9 2.23 -24.02 28.69
CA LEU A 9 1.55 -22.74 28.57
C LEU A 9 2.52 -21.56 28.47
N MET A 10 3.57 -21.53 29.31
CA MET A 10 4.59 -20.47 29.28
C MET A 10 5.35 -20.45 27.96
N VAL A 11 5.72 -21.61 27.42
CA VAL A 11 6.40 -21.71 26.13
C VAL A 11 5.49 -21.23 24.99
N THR A 12 4.22 -21.62 25.00
CA THR A 12 3.25 -21.19 23.99
C THR A 12 3.03 -19.68 24.02
N VAL A 13 2.85 -19.09 25.21
CA VAL A 13 2.70 -17.64 25.36
C VAL A 13 3.98 -16.91 24.93
N GLY A 14 5.15 -17.41 25.28
CA GLY A 14 6.44 -16.84 24.86
C GLY A 14 6.60 -16.85 23.34
N LEU A 15 6.24 -17.95 22.68
CA LEU A 15 6.27 -18.06 21.22
C LEU A 15 5.27 -17.10 20.56
N MET A 16 4.06 -16.96 21.11
CA MET A 16 3.08 -15.99 20.60
C MET A 16 3.58 -14.56 20.71
N LEU A 17 4.15 -14.18 21.85
CA LEU A 17 4.74 -12.85 22.05
C LEU A 17 5.88 -12.58 21.09
N LEU A 18 6.75 -13.57 20.86
CA LEU A 18 7.85 -13.46 19.89
C LEU A 18 7.31 -13.25 18.46
N CYS A 19 6.29 -14.00 18.04
CA CYS A 19 5.64 -13.82 16.76
C CYS A 19 5.03 -12.42 16.60
N VAL A 20 4.35 -11.91 17.62
CA VAL A 20 3.78 -10.56 17.63
C VAL A 20 4.90 -9.51 17.50
N CYS A 21 6.00 -9.67 18.25
CA CYS A 21 7.15 -8.76 18.14
C CYS A 21 7.74 -8.76 16.72
N ILE A 22 7.94 -9.93 16.11
CA ILE A 22 8.46 -10.04 14.74
C ILE A 22 7.53 -9.32 13.77
N VAL A 23 6.21 -9.54 13.86
CA VAL A 23 5.22 -8.88 13.00
C VAL A 23 5.23 -7.37 13.20
N CYS A 24 5.29 -6.88 14.44
CA CYS A 24 5.30 -5.43 14.74
C CYS A 24 6.56 -4.71 14.22
N PHE A 25 7.70 -5.40 14.17
CA PHE A 25 8.97 -4.80 13.72
C PHE A 25 9.34 -5.17 12.29
N ALA A 26 8.66 -6.13 11.66
CA ALA A 26 8.92 -6.51 10.29
C ALA A 26 8.64 -5.34 9.34
N SER A 27 9.60 -5.08 8.46
CA SER A 27 9.47 -4.07 7.41
C SER A 27 10.05 -4.61 6.11
N ARG A 28 9.54 -4.11 5.00
CA ARG A 28 10.03 -4.45 3.67
C ARG A 28 10.03 -3.24 2.76
N SER A 29 11.01 -3.19 1.87
CA SER A 29 11.05 -2.19 0.82
C SER A 29 9.99 -2.49 -0.24
N ALA A 30 8.99 -1.63 -0.35
CA ALA A 30 7.94 -1.68 -1.35
C ALA A 30 8.20 -0.69 -2.48
N LEU A 31 7.87 -1.10 -3.70
CA LEU A 31 7.86 -0.26 -4.88
C LEU A 31 6.44 0.27 -5.08
N ILE A 32 6.28 1.58 -5.11
CA ILE A 32 4.99 2.24 -5.28
C ILE A 32 4.90 2.77 -6.70
N PHE A 33 3.94 2.24 -7.46
CA PHE A 33 3.66 2.64 -8.83
C PHE A 33 2.34 3.40 -8.89
N VAL A 34 2.24 4.30 -9.86
CA VAL A 34 0.98 4.92 -10.24
C VAL A 34 0.69 4.63 -11.70
N GLY A 35 -0.57 4.36 -11.99
CA GLY A 35 -1.10 4.17 -13.32
C GLY A 35 -2.32 5.04 -13.58
N ASN A 36 -2.65 5.19 -14.86
CA ASN A 36 -3.90 5.75 -15.31
C ASN A 36 -4.66 4.62 -16.01
N SER A 37 -5.85 4.27 -15.51
CA SER A 37 -6.65 3.18 -16.04
C SER A 37 -6.81 3.30 -17.56
N TYR A 38 -6.77 2.17 -18.26
CA TYR A 38 -6.99 2.14 -19.72
C TYR A 38 -8.34 2.72 -20.17
N GLU A 39 -9.28 2.83 -19.26
CA GLU A 39 -10.59 3.45 -19.53
C GLU A 39 -10.54 4.98 -19.47
N ASN A 40 -9.48 5.57 -18.91
CA ASN A 40 -9.31 7.00 -18.82
C ASN A 40 -8.66 7.54 -20.10
N SER A 41 -9.43 8.24 -20.93
CA SER A 41 -8.95 8.85 -22.18
C SER A 41 -8.27 10.22 -21.98
N GLN A 42 -8.15 10.71 -20.75
CA GLN A 42 -7.64 12.04 -20.43
C GLN A 42 -6.45 11.99 -19.48
N ASP A 43 -5.59 12.98 -19.61
CA ASP A 43 -4.50 13.20 -18.67
C ASP A 43 -5.06 13.65 -17.31
N ILE A 44 -4.46 13.14 -16.25
CA ILE A 44 -4.87 13.42 -14.88
C ILE A 44 -3.83 14.32 -14.22
N ASN A 45 -4.22 15.50 -13.76
CA ASN A 45 -3.41 16.31 -12.88
C ASN A 45 -3.77 15.99 -11.42
N THR A 46 -2.80 15.48 -10.67
CA THR A 46 -3.05 15.00 -9.31
C THR A 46 -1.89 15.25 -8.36
N ILE A 47 -2.25 15.35 -7.09
CA ILE A 47 -1.30 15.29 -5.97
C ILE A 47 -1.63 14.03 -5.18
N ILE A 48 -0.68 13.12 -5.07
CA ILE A 48 -0.83 11.85 -4.36
C ILE A 48 -0.05 11.92 -3.06
N SER A 49 -0.68 11.53 -1.97
CA SER A 49 -0.08 11.44 -0.64
C SER A 49 -0.23 10.03 -0.07
N LEU A 50 0.77 9.59 0.67
CA LEU A 50 0.74 8.36 1.45
C LEU A 50 0.92 8.74 2.93
N ASN A 51 -0.09 8.44 3.77
CA ASN A 51 -0.14 8.87 5.17
C ASN A 51 0.19 10.38 5.31
N ASP A 52 -0.53 11.20 4.54
CA ASP A 52 -0.43 12.68 4.52
C ASP A 52 0.92 13.24 4.03
N LYS A 53 1.87 12.39 3.62
CA LYS A 53 3.10 12.82 2.97
C LYS A 53 2.96 12.74 1.46
N ILE A 54 3.18 13.86 0.77
CA ILE A 54 3.14 13.93 -0.69
C ILE A 54 4.24 13.03 -1.27
N ILE A 55 3.85 12.12 -2.17
CA ILE A 55 4.74 11.23 -2.90
C ILE A 55 4.79 11.54 -4.39
N TYR A 56 3.80 12.27 -4.90
CA TYR A 56 3.74 12.70 -6.29
C TYR A 56 2.92 13.99 -6.44
N SER A 57 3.34 14.86 -7.37
CA SER A 57 2.58 16.02 -7.80
C SER A 57 2.85 16.27 -9.28
N GLY A 58 1.82 16.24 -10.12
CA GLY A 58 1.95 16.46 -11.56
C GLY A 58 0.90 15.76 -12.40
N PHE A 59 1.22 15.62 -13.69
CA PHE A 59 0.35 15.00 -14.67
C PHE A 59 0.71 13.51 -14.87
N ILE A 60 -0.34 12.68 -14.93
CA ILE A 60 -0.26 11.29 -15.38
C ILE A 60 -0.99 11.24 -16.72
N LYS A 61 -0.27 10.90 -17.78
CA LYS A 61 -0.82 10.87 -19.13
C LYS A 61 -1.81 9.71 -19.29
N ALA A 62 -2.80 9.93 -20.15
CA ALA A 62 -3.67 8.86 -20.60
C ALA A 62 -2.81 7.77 -21.29
N TYR A 63 -3.14 6.50 -21.03
CA TYR A 63 -2.42 5.34 -21.59
C TYR A 63 -0.92 5.27 -21.25
N GLU A 64 -0.46 6.06 -20.27
CA GLU A 64 0.92 5.97 -19.80
C GLU A 64 1.15 4.63 -19.08
N LEU A 65 2.27 4.00 -19.38
CA LEU A 65 2.71 2.81 -18.63
C LEU A 65 2.87 3.18 -17.16
N PRO A 66 2.60 2.26 -16.23
CA PRO A 66 2.73 2.50 -14.81
C PRO A 66 4.11 3.05 -14.46
N ARG A 67 4.12 4.16 -13.76
CA ARG A 67 5.34 4.88 -13.37
C ARG A 67 5.70 4.54 -11.92
N LEU A 68 6.95 4.19 -11.70
CA LEU A 68 7.50 4.07 -10.35
C LEU A 68 7.58 5.47 -9.72
N LEU A 69 6.86 5.68 -8.63
CA LEU A 69 6.92 6.92 -7.86
C LEU A 69 8.02 6.88 -6.81
N GLU A 70 8.06 5.82 -6.05
CA GLU A 70 8.89 5.76 -4.84
C GLU A 70 9.20 4.31 -4.47
N LYS A 71 10.39 4.11 -3.91
CA LYS A 71 10.76 2.90 -3.15
C LYS A 71 10.78 3.28 -1.67
N ARG A 72 9.91 2.69 -0.89
CA ARG A 72 9.75 3.01 0.53
C ARG A 72 9.83 1.78 1.41
N ASN A 73 10.55 1.89 2.52
CA ASN A 73 10.51 0.86 3.55
C ASN A 73 9.22 1.02 4.36
N MET A 74 8.39 -0.02 4.35
CA MET A 74 7.07 -0.01 4.97
C MET A 74 6.97 -1.11 6.02
N LYS A 75 6.36 -0.79 7.15
CA LYS A 75 6.00 -1.73 8.20
C LYS A 75 4.60 -2.29 7.96
N ILE A 76 4.33 -3.46 8.54
CA ILE A 76 2.98 -4.02 8.54
C ILE A 76 2.02 -3.05 9.22
N GLY A 77 0.88 -2.77 8.59
CA GLY A 77 -0.14 -1.89 9.14
C GLY A 77 -1.06 -1.27 8.09
N PHE A 78 -1.91 -0.38 8.56
CA PHE A 78 -2.83 0.37 7.71
C PHE A 78 -2.17 1.62 7.15
N TYR A 79 -2.41 1.86 5.87
CA TYR A 79 -1.95 3.04 5.14
C TYR A 79 -3.12 3.72 4.44
N LYS A 80 -3.02 5.03 4.32
CA LYS A 80 -3.99 5.85 3.61
C LYS A 80 -3.33 6.48 2.39
N VAL A 81 -3.89 6.24 1.23
CA VAL A 81 -3.57 6.98 0.00
C VAL A 81 -4.62 8.03 -0.20
N SER A 82 -4.20 9.25 -0.41
CA SER A 82 -5.07 10.38 -0.76
C SER A 82 -4.62 10.93 -2.11
N ALA A 83 -5.57 11.20 -2.99
CA ALA A 83 -5.30 11.85 -4.28
C ALA A 83 -6.24 13.03 -4.48
N LYS A 84 -5.69 14.15 -4.90
CA LYS A 84 -6.48 15.34 -5.26
C LYS A 84 -6.64 15.38 -6.77
N LEU A 85 -7.87 15.16 -7.23
CA LEU A 85 -8.27 15.19 -8.64
C LEU A 85 -9.22 16.37 -8.88
N ASN A 86 -8.85 17.32 -9.73
CA ASN A 86 -9.74 18.44 -10.08
C ASN A 86 -10.41 19.09 -8.85
N ASN A 87 -9.66 19.36 -7.78
CA ASN A 87 -10.12 19.88 -6.50
C ASN A 87 -10.98 18.91 -5.64
N VAL A 88 -11.22 17.69 -6.08
CA VAL A 88 -11.86 16.65 -5.27
C VAL A 88 -10.80 15.80 -4.61
N LEU A 89 -10.90 15.64 -3.29
CA LEU A 89 -10.04 14.75 -2.52
C LEU A 89 -10.65 13.36 -2.49
N ILE A 90 -9.88 12.38 -2.93
CA ILE A 90 -10.25 10.96 -2.89
C ILE A 90 -9.29 10.26 -1.95
N GLU A 91 -9.80 9.44 -1.04
CA GLU A 91 -9.01 8.70 -0.09
C GLU A 91 -9.34 7.22 -0.14
N GLN A 92 -8.31 6.39 -0.06
CA GLN A 92 -8.42 4.94 0.03
C GLN A 92 -7.47 4.41 1.09
N ARG A 93 -7.97 3.57 1.99
CA ARG A 93 -7.15 2.87 2.98
C ARG A 93 -6.87 1.45 2.53
N PHE A 94 -5.68 0.95 2.86
CA PHE A 94 -5.31 -0.44 2.62
C PHE A 94 -4.46 -0.98 3.76
N PHE A 95 -4.48 -2.29 3.91
CA PHE A 95 -3.61 -2.99 4.84
C PHE A 95 -2.38 -3.50 4.10
N TYR A 96 -1.19 -3.13 4.58
CA TYR A 96 0.10 -3.56 4.04
C TYR A 96 0.65 -4.73 4.86
N PHE A 97 0.98 -5.82 4.19
CA PHE A 97 1.59 -7.01 4.79
C PHE A 97 2.79 -7.48 3.97
N LEU A 98 3.86 -6.69 3.98
CA LEU A 98 5.15 -7.01 3.34
C LEU A 98 5.09 -7.27 1.82
N GLN A 99 4.11 -6.70 1.12
CA GLN A 99 4.05 -6.76 -0.34
C GLN A 99 5.25 -6.02 -0.95
N LYS A 100 5.74 -6.52 -2.07
CA LYS A 100 6.88 -5.92 -2.78
C LYS A 100 6.46 -4.76 -3.68
N THR A 101 5.23 -4.82 -4.19
CA THR A 101 4.70 -3.83 -5.12
C THR A 101 3.33 -3.35 -4.66
N ILE A 102 3.15 -2.04 -4.66
CA ILE A 102 1.88 -1.37 -4.45
C ILE A 102 1.60 -0.56 -5.72
N TRP A 103 0.44 -0.77 -6.30
CA TRP A 103 0.01 -0.08 -7.50
C TRP A 103 -1.22 0.76 -7.18
N ILE A 104 -1.09 2.07 -7.42
CA ILE A 104 -2.17 3.04 -7.28
C ILE A 104 -2.68 3.34 -8.69
N ASP A 105 -3.92 3.05 -8.95
CA ASP A 105 -4.58 3.32 -10.22
C ASP A 105 -5.78 4.22 -10.03
N PHE A 106 -6.11 5.00 -11.07
CA PHE A 106 -7.25 5.90 -11.07
C PHE A 106 -8.36 5.35 -11.96
N ASP A 107 -9.55 5.24 -11.41
CA ASP A 107 -10.78 4.95 -12.17
C ASP A 107 -11.63 6.23 -12.23
N CYS A 108 -11.40 7.05 -13.25
CA CYS A 108 -12.15 8.28 -13.47
C CYS A 108 -13.37 8.06 -14.37
N ALA A 109 -13.42 6.95 -15.12
CA ALA A 109 -14.49 6.69 -16.06
C ALA A 109 -15.81 6.37 -15.36
N ASN A 110 -15.76 5.64 -14.26
CA ASN A 110 -16.96 5.13 -13.59
C ASN A 110 -17.27 5.82 -12.26
N SER A 111 -16.29 6.24 -11.47
CA SER A 111 -16.56 6.65 -10.10
C SER A 111 -15.59 7.64 -9.48
N ASN A 112 -14.62 8.19 -10.19
CA ASN A 112 -13.54 8.98 -9.57
C ASN A 112 -12.99 8.32 -8.32
N SER A 113 -12.54 7.07 -8.44
CA SER A 113 -12.04 6.26 -7.33
C SER A 113 -10.58 5.91 -7.50
N LEU A 114 -9.94 5.55 -6.37
CA LEU A 114 -8.62 4.96 -6.34
C LEU A 114 -8.74 3.45 -6.23
N LEU A 115 -7.99 2.74 -7.06
CA LEU A 115 -7.82 1.31 -6.98
C LEU A 115 -6.41 1.01 -6.49
N ILE A 116 -6.30 0.25 -5.41
CA ILE A 116 -5.01 -0.12 -4.84
C ILE A 116 -4.83 -1.63 -4.96
N SER A 117 -3.86 -2.02 -5.78
CA SER A 117 -3.46 -3.41 -5.97
C SER A 117 -2.12 -3.66 -5.29
N LYS A 118 -1.98 -4.84 -4.69
CA LYS A 118 -0.80 -5.21 -3.89
C LYS A 118 -0.28 -6.57 -4.33
N TYR A 119 1.04 -6.66 -4.54
CA TYR A 119 1.67 -7.87 -5.04
C TYR A 119 2.92 -8.22 -4.24
N TYR A 120 3.13 -9.50 -3.95
CA TYR A 120 4.33 -10.00 -3.25
C TYR A 120 5.55 -10.12 -4.15
N ARG A 121 5.35 -10.06 -5.46
CA ARG A 121 6.41 -10.07 -6.47
C ARG A 121 6.53 -8.72 -7.15
N GLN A 122 7.67 -8.47 -7.75
CA GLN A 122 7.83 -7.34 -8.67
C GLN A 122 7.06 -7.65 -9.96
N ILE A 123 6.22 -6.72 -10.37
CA ILE A 123 5.54 -6.83 -11.66
C ILE A 123 6.52 -6.33 -12.70
N PRO A 124 6.84 -7.12 -13.75
CA PRO A 124 7.58 -6.61 -14.89
C PRO A 124 6.72 -5.54 -15.59
N LEU A 125 7.32 -4.41 -15.87
CA LEU A 125 6.73 -3.32 -16.64
C LEU A 125 6.89 -3.58 -18.12
#